data_b728e88411a85db3f48bda16760859a2
#
_entry.id   b728e88411a85db3f48bda16760859a2
#
_cell.length_a   1.000
_cell.length_b   1.000
_cell.length_c   1.000
_cell.angle_alpha   90.00
_cell.angle_beta   90.00
_cell.angle_gamma   90.00
#
_symmetry.space_group_name_H-M   'P 1'
#
loop_
_entity.id
_entity.type
_entity.pdbx_description
1 polymer ?
#
loop_
_entity_poly.entity_id
_entity_poly.type
_entity_poly.pdbx_seq_one_letter_code
_entity_poly.pdbx_strand_id
1 'polypeptide(L)' 'MKVGNLVKRRDPSWDTQNQLGLVIAMETVEYSPKVAKVQWRGGEYPSFMYRPNDLILVSEA' A
#
# COMPACT_ATOMS: atom_id res chain seq x y z
N MET A 1 -5.57 -8.78 1.19
CA MET A 1 -5.26 -7.52 0.48
C MET A 1 -5.58 -7.70 -0.98
N LYS A 2 -6.28 -6.77 -1.57
CA LYS A 2 -6.65 -6.87 -2.99
C LYS A 2 -6.74 -5.48 -3.61
N VAL A 3 -6.74 -5.44 -4.94
CA VAL A 3 -6.87 -4.19 -5.69
C VAL A 3 -8.14 -3.46 -5.29
N GLY A 4 -8.03 -2.16 -5.09
CA GLY A 4 -9.14 -1.32 -4.66
C GLY A 4 -9.19 -1.07 -3.16
N ASN A 5 -8.43 -1.83 -2.37
CA ASN A 5 -8.39 -1.61 -0.92
C ASN A 5 -7.72 -0.28 -0.59
N LEU A 6 -8.24 0.37 0.46
CA LEU A 6 -7.58 1.54 1.03
C LEU A 6 -6.72 1.09 2.19
N VAL A 7 -5.51 1.57 2.22
CA VAL A 7 -4.51 1.14 3.20
C VAL A 7 -3.73 2.33 3.73
N LYS A 8 -3.03 2.11 4.85
CA LYS A 8 -2.05 3.06 5.37
C LYS A 8 -0.82 2.25 5.80
N ARG A 9 0.31 2.92 5.95
CA ARG A 9 1.52 2.24 6.39
C ARG A 9 1.42 1.88 7.87
N ARG A 10 1.93 0.70 8.20
CA ARG A 10 1.97 0.25 9.60
C ARG A 10 2.90 1.13 10.43
N ASP A 11 4.06 1.46 9.86
CA ASP A 11 5.05 2.33 10.50
C ASP A 11 5.25 3.56 9.62
N PRO A 12 4.33 4.51 9.65
CA PRO A 12 4.45 5.68 8.79
C PRO A 12 5.62 6.55 9.23
N SER A 13 6.40 7.00 8.26
CA SER A 13 7.36 8.06 8.53
C SER A 13 6.58 9.35 8.74
N TRP A 14 7.25 10.35 9.28
CA TRP A 14 6.58 11.62 9.56
C TRP A 14 5.94 12.25 8.32
N ASP A 15 6.51 12.00 7.14
CA ASP A 15 6.02 12.58 5.88
C ASP A 15 4.87 11.78 5.27
N THR A 16 4.67 10.54 5.68
CA THR A 16 3.57 9.71 5.20
C THR A 16 2.51 9.46 6.27
N GLN A 17 2.67 10.07 7.42
CA GLN A 17 1.72 9.95 8.51
C GLN A 17 0.36 10.48 8.05
N ASN A 18 -0.70 9.72 8.30
CA ASN A 18 -2.07 10.09 7.93
C ASN A 18 -2.39 10.02 6.43
N GLN A 19 -1.47 9.56 5.60
CA GLN A 19 -1.79 9.38 4.20
C GLN A 19 -2.50 8.06 3.96
N LEU A 20 -3.50 8.11 3.09
CA LEU A 20 -4.18 6.91 2.61
C LEU A 20 -3.61 6.51 1.27
N GLY A 21 -3.51 5.21 1.06
CA GLY A 21 -3.06 4.66 -0.20
C GLY A 21 -4.13 3.77 -0.81
N LEU A 22 -4.14 3.71 -2.12
CA LEU A 22 -5.02 2.81 -2.86
C LEU A 22 -4.17 1.69 -3.45
N VAL A 23 -4.57 0.45 -3.20
CA VAL A 23 -3.91 -0.70 -3.82
C VAL A 23 -4.34 -0.75 -5.28
N ILE A 24 -3.39 -0.53 -6.18
CA ILE A 24 -3.67 -0.47 -7.62
C ILE A 24 -3.24 -1.73 -8.36
N ALA A 25 -2.42 -2.57 -7.74
CA ALA A 25 -2.01 -3.84 -8.31
C ALA A 25 -1.51 -4.75 -7.21
N MET A 26 -1.62 -6.04 -7.46
CA MET A 26 -1.01 -7.08 -6.62
C MET A 26 -0.07 -7.87 -7.50
N GLU A 27 1.18 -8.01 -7.10
CA GLU A 27 2.18 -8.72 -7.91
C GLU A 27 2.84 -9.82 -7.08
N THR A 28 3.19 -10.90 -7.76
CA THR A 28 3.94 -11.99 -7.15
C THR A 28 5.41 -11.76 -7.43
N VAL A 29 6.20 -11.73 -6.36
CA VAL A 29 7.64 -11.58 -6.45
C VAL A 29 8.26 -12.93 -6.15
N GLU A 30 9.31 -13.28 -6.89
CA GLU A 30 10.01 -14.55 -6.72
C GLU A 30 10.45 -14.70 -5.26
N TYR A 31 10.17 -15.87 -4.69
CA TYR A 31 10.50 -16.23 -3.31
C TYR A 31 9.79 -15.40 -2.24
N SER A 32 8.77 -14.65 -2.63
CA SER A 32 8.04 -13.81 -1.68
C SER A 32 6.54 -13.94 -1.87
N PRO A 33 5.75 -13.71 -0.81
CA PRO A 33 4.31 -13.59 -0.99
C PRO A 33 4.00 -12.38 -1.87
N LYS A 34 2.76 -12.30 -2.31
CA LYS A 34 2.33 -11.17 -3.15
C LYS A 34 2.61 -9.85 -2.47
N VAL A 35 3.04 -8.88 -3.26
CA VAL A 35 3.24 -7.51 -2.80
C VAL A 35 2.17 -6.62 -3.40
N ALA A 36 1.81 -5.57 -2.67
CA ALA A 36 0.80 -4.62 -3.10
C ALA A 36 1.48 -3.38 -3.65
N LYS A 37 1.06 -2.95 -4.83
CA LYS A 37 1.49 -1.67 -5.37
C LYS A 37 0.49 -0.62 -4.91
N VAL A 38 0.98 0.39 -4.20
CA VAL A 38 0.12 1.38 -3.56
C VAL A 38 0.36 2.75 -4.16
N GLN A 39 -0.71 3.41 -4.55
CA GLN A 39 -0.70 4.79 -5.00
C GLN A 39 -1.18 5.66 -3.83
N TRP A 40 -0.30 6.54 -3.36
CA TRP A 40 -0.64 7.39 -2.22
C TRP A 40 -1.52 8.56 -2.66
N ARG A 41 -2.45 8.90 -1.77
CA ARG A 41 -3.36 10.01 -2.01
C ARG A 41 -2.56 11.31 -2.12
N GLY A 42 -2.95 12.14 -3.08
CA GLY A 42 -2.26 13.41 -3.32
C GLY A 42 -1.25 13.36 -4.44
N GLY A 43 -0.76 12.17 -4.78
CA GLY A 43 0.14 11.99 -5.92
C GLY A 43 1.52 12.60 -5.77
N GLU A 44 1.89 13.00 -4.56
CA GLU A 44 3.21 13.61 -4.33
C GLU A 44 4.34 12.59 -4.38
N TYR A 45 4.01 11.34 -4.13
CA TYR A 45 5.00 10.26 -4.11
C TYR A 45 4.67 9.26 -5.20
N PRO A 46 5.70 8.69 -5.84
CA PRO A 46 5.45 7.61 -6.80
C PRO A 46 4.84 6.41 -6.07
N SER A 47 4.18 5.55 -6.83
CA SER A 47 3.65 4.32 -6.27
C SER A 47 4.81 3.39 -5.92
N PHE A 48 4.68 2.70 -4.79
CA PHE A 48 5.68 1.76 -4.31
C PHE A 48 5.06 0.41 -4.05
N MET A 49 5.93 -0.61 -4.03
CA MET A 49 5.55 -1.97 -3.69
C MET A 49 5.76 -2.19 -2.20
N TYR A 50 4.74 -2.75 -1.55
CA TYR A 50 4.78 -3.02 -0.12
C TYR A 50 4.37 -4.46 0.15
N ARG A 51 4.96 -5.06 1.17
CA ARG A 51 4.46 -6.34 1.67
C ARG A 51 3.17 -6.08 2.43
N PRO A 52 2.18 -6.99 2.36
CA PRO A 52 0.94 -6.79 3.11
C PRO A 52 1.14 -6.54 4.60
N ASN A 53 2.18 -7.13 5.19
CA ASN A 53 2.46 -6.93 6.62
C ASN A 53 2.89 -5.50 6.95
N ASP A 54 3.33 -4.73 5.96
CA ASP A 54 3.74 -3.35 6.15
C ASP A 54 2.58 -2.38 6.01
N LEU A 55 1.40 -2.88 5.73
CA LEU A 55 0.20 -2.08 5.49
C LEU A 55 -0.90 -2.44 6.48
N ILE A 56 -1.73 -1.46 6.79
CA ILE A 56 -2.93 -1.67 7.58
C ILE A 56 -4.12 -1.40 6.68
N LEU A 57 -5.04 -2.37 6.62
CA LEU A 57 -6.26 -2.22 5.82
C LEU A 57 -7.18 -1.20 6.49
N VAL A 58 -7.56 -0.18 5.73
CA VAL A 58 -8.49 0.85 6.21
C VAL A 58 -9.89 0.53 5.73
N SER A 59 -10.04 0.16 4.45
CA SER A 59 -11.33 -0.14 3.88
C SER A 59 -11.16 -1.15 2.74
N GLU A 60 -11.99 -2.17 2.72
CA GLU A 60 -11.99 -3.13 1.63
C GLU A 60 -12.77 -2.61 0.44
N ALA A 61 -12.30 -3.01 -0.73
CA ALA A 61 -13.01 -2.72 -1.96
C ALA A 61 -14.30 -3.52 -2.06
#